data_7f49e907bab93c0c94f83aa5b8867990
#
_entry.id   7f49e907bab93c0c94f83aa5b8867990
#
_cell.length_a   1.000
_cell.length_b   1.000
_cell.length_c   1.000
_cell.angle_alpha   90.00
_cell.angle_beta   90.00
_cell.angle_gamma   90.00
#
_symmetry.space_group_name_H-M   'P 1'
#
loop_
_entity.id
_entity.type
_entity.pdbx_description
1 polymer ?
#
loop_
_entity_poly.entity_id
_entity_poly.type
_entity_poly.pdbx_seq_one_letter_code
_entity_poly.pdbx_strand_id
1 'polypeptide(L)'
;DKLMMNPRLYATFLLWLLSELFESLPEAGDLEKPKLVFFFDEAHLLFSDAPQALVDKVEQVVRLIRSKGVGVYFVTQNPADIPEKVLAQLGNRVQHALRAYTPMEQKGVKAAASSFRVNPKLDTETVITELGVGEVLISTLDEKGVPTMVDRAFVVPPAGHIGPITPEQ
;
A
#
# COMPACT_ATOMS: atom_id res chain seq x y z
N ASP A 1 13.22 -12.25 6.23
CA ASP A 1 13.71 -13.16 5.18
C ASP A 1 13.33 -14.63 5.46
N LYS A 2 13.81 -15.22 6.56
CA LYS A 2 13.54 -16.65 6.84
C LYS A 2 12.06 -16.97 7.05
N LEU A 3 11.30 -16.05 7.61
CA LEU A 3 9.86 -16.22 7.85
C LEU A 3 9.08 -16.26 6.52
N MET A 4 9.46 -15.44 5.55
CA MET A 4 8.83 -15.38 4.22
C MET A 4 9.05 -16.66 3.41
N MET A 5 10.08 -17.44 3.72
CA MET A 5 10.32 -18.76 3.09
C MET A 5 9.29 -19.81 3.48
N ASN A 6 8.49 -19.59 4.55
CA ASN A 6 7.41 -20.45 4.96
C ASN A 6 6.09 -19.65 5.02
N PRO A 7 5.29 -19.63 3.95
CA PRO A 7 4.09 -18.80 3.86
C PRO A 7 3.08 -19.05 4.98
N ARG A 8 2.93 -20.29 5.42
CA ARG A 8 2.01 -20.64 6.52
C ARG A 8 2.47 -20.07 7.86
N LEU A 9 3.78 -20.17 8.14
CA LEU A 9 4.35 -19.59 9.37
C LEU A 9 4.28 -18.06 9.34
N TYR A 10 4.57 -17.45 8.19
CA TYR A 10 4.45 -16.03 7.98
C TYR A 10 3.00 -15.53 8.20
N ALA A 11 2.02 -16.19 7.58
CA ALA A 11 0.61 -15.87 7.77
C ALA A 11 0.16 -16.00 9.23
N THR A 12 0.57 -17.07 9.92
CA THR A 12 0.24 -17.30 11.34
C THR A 12 0.85 -16.21 12.23
N PHE A 13 2.11 -15.88 12.00
CA PHE A 13 2.80 -14.83 12.76
C PHE A 13 2.13 -13.47 12.56
N LEU A 14 1.81 -13.12 11.32
CA LEU A 14 1.15 -11.84 11.03
C LEU A 14 -0.26 -11.78 11.62
N LEU A 15 -1.02 -12.86 11.52
CA LEU A 15 -2.36 -12.93 12.11
C LEU A 15 -2.29 -12.70 13.64
N TRP A 16 -1.34 -13.34 14.31
CA TRP A 16 -1.11 -13.14 15.72
C TRP A 16 -0.67 -11.70 16.02
N LEU A 17 0.35 -11.19 15.32
CA LEU A 17 0.88 -9.84 15.53
C LEU A 17 -0.19 -8.77 15.34
N LEU A 18 -0.95 -8.82 14.24
CA LEU A 18 -2.00 -7.85 13.96
C LEU A 18 -3.14 -7.94 14.97
N SER A 19 -3.47 -9.15 15.44
CA SER A 19 -4.48 -9.34 16.49
C SER A 19 -4.03 -8.75 17.81
N GLU A 20 -2.81 -9.05 18.23
CA GLU A 20 -2.22 -8.55 19.48
C GLU A 20 -2.14 -7.02 19.48
N LEU A 21 -1.63 -6.43 18.40
CA LEU A 21 -1.55 -4.98 18.26
C LEU A 21 -2.94 -4.32 18.29
N PHE A 22 -3.90 -4.91 17.59
CA PHE A 22 -5.25 -4.36 17.56
C PHE A 22 -5.93 -4.41 18.93
N GLU A 23 -5.68 -5.44 19.72
CA GLU A 23 -6.27 -5.62 21.06
C GLU A 23 -5.53 -4.81 22.12
N SER A 24 -4.20 -4.78 22.06
CA SER A 24 -3.36 -4.18 23.11
C SER A 24 -3.21 -2.66 22.98
N LEU A 25 -3.30 -2.10 21.76
CA LEU A 25 -3.13 -0.66 21.56
C LEU A 25 -4.37 0.12 22.06
N PRO A 26 -4.18 1.15 22.88
CA PRO A 26 -5.28 2.01 23.32
C PRO A 26 -5.82 2.85 22.15
N GLU A 27 -7.07 3.26 22.25
CA GLU A 27 -7.63 4.27 21.36
C GLU A 27 -6.86 5.59 21.53
N ALA A 28 -6.33 6.11 20.43
CA ALA A 28 -5.53 7.33 20.41
C ALA A 28 -6.28 8.53 19.81
N GLY A 29 -7.45 8.27 19.22
CA GLY A 29 -8.21 9.29 18.51
C GLY A 29 -7.56 9.67 17.16
N ASP A 30 -7.92 10.83 16.65
CA ASP A 30 -7.45 11.33 15.37
C ASP A 30 -6.15 12.15 15.58
N LEU A 31 -5.01 11.49 15.42
CA LEU A 31 -3.69 12.11 15.59
C LEU A 31 -3.22 12.71 14.26
N GLU A 32 -2.53 13.86 14.33
CA GLU A 32 -1.88 14.46 13.16
C GLU A 32 -0.83 13.54 12.52
N LYS A 33 -0.14 12.76 13.35
CA LYS A 33 0.90 11.81 12.90
C LYS A 33 0.71 10.47 13.60
N PRO A 34 0.89 9.35 12.88
CA PRO A 34 0.84 8.04 13.49
C PRO A 34 2.01 7.85 14.49
N LYS A 35 1.74 7.13 15.57
CA LYS A 35 2.76 6.72 16.56
C LYS A 35 3.59 5.54 16.05
N LEU A 36 3.02 4.72 15.20
CA LEU A 36 3.62 3.52 14.64
C LEU A 36 3.20 3.41 13.18
N VAL A 37 4.10 2.97 12.32
CA VAL A 37 3.82 2.76 10.90
C VAL A 37 4.30 1.38 10.49
N PHE A 38 3.42 0.62 9.85
CA PHE A 38 3.74 -0.66 9.21
C PHE A 38 3.89 -0.48 7.70
N PHE A 39 4.98 -1.00 7.17
CA PHE A 39 5.19 -1.18 5.74
C PHE A 39 5.13 -2.68 5.43
N PHE A 40 4.13 -3.08 4.68
CA PHE A 40 4.02 -4.44 4.14
C PHE A 40 4.60 -4.42 2.73
N ASP A 41 5.89 -4.73 2.64
CA ASP A 41 6.54 -4.95 1.36
C ASP A 41 6.14 -6.31 0.79
N GLU A 42 6.09 -6.42 -0.55
CA GLU A 42 5.57 -7.58 -1.25
C GLU A 42 4.17 -7.99 -0.74
N ALA A 43 3.27 -6.98 -0.68
CA ALA A 43 1.95 -7.13 -0.03
C ALA A 43 1.10 -8.27 -0.61
N HIS A 44 1.41 -8.74 -1.83
CA HIS A 44 0.77 -9.91 -2.42
C HIS A 44 0.89 -11.16 -1.53
N LEU A 45 1.97 -11.29 -0.74
CA LEU A 45 2.17 -12.42 0.18
C LEU A 45 1.14 -12.46 1.33
N LEU A 46 0.49 -11.35 1.63
CA LEU A 46 -0.58 -11.30 2.62
C LEU A 46 -1.91 -11.86 2.11
N PHE A 47 -2.07 -11.91 0.79
CA PHE A 47 -3.37 -12.18 0.17
C PHE A 47 -3.33 -13.40 -0.76
N SER A 48 -2.21 -13.66 -1.44
CA SER A 48 -2.04 -14.83 -2.31
C SER A 48 -1.90 -16.08 -1.46
N ASP A 49 -2.79 -17.05 -1.67
CA ASP A 49 -2.82 -18.32 -0.93
C ASP A 49 -2.91 -18.19 0.60
N ALA A 50 -3.29 -17.00 1.09
CA ALA A 50 -3.42 -16.73 2.51
C ALA A 50 -4.69 -17.38 3.08
N PRO A 51 -4.65 -17.87 4.33
CA PRO A 51 -5.85 -18.28 5.01
C PRO A 51 -6.89 -17.15 5.08
N GLN A 52 -8.16 -17.44 4.84
CA GLN A 52 -9.23 -16.44 4.86
C GLN A 52 -9.23 -15.63 6.16
N ALA A 53 -8.95 -16.28 7.30
CA ALA A 53 -8.85 -15.61 8.60
C ALA A 53 -7.79 -14.49 8.63
N LEU A 54 -6.66 -14.63 7.91
CA LEU A 54 -5.66 -13.57 7.80
C LEU A 54 -6.18 -12.41 6.96
N VAL A 55 -6.79 -12.69 5.81
CA VAL A 55 -7.36 -11.66 4.94
C VAL A 55 -8.43 -10.85 5.68
N ASP A 56 -9.34 -11.51 6.38
CA ASP A 56 -10.40 -10.87 7.17
C ASP A 56 -9.81 -10.02 8.31
N LYS A 57 -8.74 -10.50 8.95
CA LYS A 57 -8.06 -9.76 10.01
C LYS A 57 -7.32 -8.53 9.46
N VAL A 58 -6.64 -8.65 8.33
CA VAL A 58 -6.01 -7.50 7.66
C VAL A 58 -7.05 -6.46 7.29
N GLU A 59 -8.18 -6.87 6.71
CA GLU A 59 -9.28 -5.96 6.38
C GLU A 59 -9.80 -5.23 7.64
N GLN A 60 -10.06 -5.97 8.72
CA GLN A 60 -10.49 -5.40 9.99
C GLN A 60 -9.49 -4.39 10.55
N VAL A 61 -8.22 -4.77 10.58
CA VAL A 61 -7.13 -3.93 11.11
C VAL A 61 -7.00 -2.65 10.29
N VAL A 62 -6.91 -2.75 8.97
CA VAL A 62 -6.76 -1.58 8.08
C VAL A 62 -7.90 -0.58 8.26
N ARG A 63 -9.12 -1.06 8.47
CA ARG A 63 -10.30 -0.21 8.67
C ARG A 63 -10.29 0.53 10.00
N LEU A 64 -9.75 -0.05 11.06
CA LEU A 64 -9.93 0.45 12.42
C LEU A 64 -8.64 0.94 13.08
N ILE A 65 -7.46 0.58 12.57
CA ILE A 65 -6.19 0.80 13.29
C ILE A 65 -5.77 2.27 13.33
N ARG A 66 -6.35 3.10 12.45
CA ARG A 66 -6.12 4.54 12.46
C ARG A 66 -6.51 5.17 13.81
N SER A 67 -7.62 4.74 14.41
CA SER A 67 -8.06 5.23 15.71
C SER A 67 -7.09 4.91 16.85
N LYS A 68 -6.20 3.94 16.62
CA LYS A 68 -5.11 3.56 17.54
C LYS A 68 -3.78 4.27 17.23
N GLY A 69 -3.79 5.19 16.30
CA GLY A 69 -2.62 5.97 15.92
C GLY A 69 -1.60 5.18 15.10
N VAL A 70 -2.04 4.19 14.32
CA VAL A 70 -1.17 3.36 13.49
C VAL A 70 -1.44 3.63 12.02
N GLY A 71 -0.36 3.86 11.26
CA GLY A 71 -0.38 3.93 9.80
C GLY A 71 -0.01 2.59 9.16
N VAL A 72 -0.64 2.28 8.04
CA VAL A 72 -0.35 1.06 7.27
C VAL A 72 -0.08 1.41 5.82
N TYR A 73 1.02 0.88 5.28
CA TYR A 73 1.41 1.01 3.88
C TYR A 73 1.54 -0.38 3.27
N PHE A 74 0.93 -0.57 2.11
CA PHE A 74 1.11 -1.75 1.29
C PHE A 74 1.96 -1.38 0.08
N VAL A 75 3.02 -2.13 -0.15
CA VAL A 75 3.90 -2.00 -1.30
C VAL A 75 3.78 -3.28 -2.12
N THR A 76 3.41 -3.15 -3.38
CA THR A 76 3.22 -4.29 -4.28
C THR A 76 3.60 -3.91 -5.70
N GLN A 77 4.01 -4.89 -6.49
CA GLN A 77 4.33 -4.72 -7.90
C GLN A 77 3.07 -4.69 -8.78
N ASN A 78 1.96 -5.26 -8.29
CA ASN A 78 0.71 -5.30 -9.03
C ASN A 78 -0.47 -4.87 -8.13
N PRO A 79 -1.15 -3.77 -8.46
CA PRO A 79 -2.29 -3.29 -7.68
C PRO A 79 -3.43 -4.31 -7.53
N ALA A 80 -3.57 -5.24 -8.50
CA ALA A 80 -4.60 -6.26 -8.46
C ALA A 80 -4.38 -7.35 -7.39
N ASP A 81 -3.19 -7.40 -6.79
CA ASP A 81 -2.88 -8.37 -5.73
C ASP A 81 -3.56 -8.05 -4.40
N ILE A 82 -3.98 -6.79 -4.22
CA ILE A 82 -4.66 -6.36 -2.99
C ILE A 82 -6.17 -6.47 -3.19
N PRO A 83 -6.89 -7.19 -2.31
CA PRO A 83 -8.33 -7.34 -2.40
C PRO A 83 -9.06 -5.99 -2.43
N GLU A 84 -10.12 -5.88 -3.25
CA GLU A 84 -10.90 -4.64 -3.39
C GLU A 84 -11.40 -4.08 -2.06
N LYS A 85 -11.79 -4.94 -1.13
CA LYS A 85 -12.25 -4.56 0.21
C LYS A 85 -11.17 -3.84 1.01
N VAL A 86 -9.90 -4.26 0.87
CA VAL A 86 -8.75 -3.60 1.51
C VAL A 86 -8.44 -2.31 0.76
N LEU A 87 -8.37 -2.35 -0.57
CA LEU A 87 -8.15 -1.15 -1.40
C LEU A 87 -9.17 -0.03 -1.10
N ALA A 88 -10.41 -0.38 -0.85
CA ALA A 88 -11.47 0.58 -0.52
C ALA A 88 -11.22 1.34 0.81
N GLN A 89 -10.37 0.79 1.69
CA GLN A 89 -10.00 1.45 2.95
C GLN A 89 -8.75 2.34 2.81
N LEU A 90 -8.01 2.21 1.70
CA LEU A 90 -6.78 2.95 1.45
C LEU A 90 -7.09 4.25 0.71
N GLY A 91 -7.05 5.36 1.43
CA GLY A 91 -7.36 6.67 0.85
C GLY A 91 -6.20 7.33 0.10
N ASN A 92 -4.96 6.96 0.43
CA ASN A 92 -3.77 7.50 -0.23
C ASN A 92 -3.19 6.47 -1.19
N ARG A 93 -2.82 6.91 -2.40
CA ARG A 93 -2.28 6.04 -3.46
C ARG A 93 -1.12 6.71 -4.15
N VAL A 94 -0.06 5.94 -4.33
CA VAL A 94 1.13 6.31 -5.09
C VAL A 94 1.39 5.20 -6.10
N GLN A 95 1.36 5.54 -7.37
CA GLN A 95 1.55 4.59 -8.46
C GLN A 95 2.78 4.98 -9.29
N HIS A 96 3.78 4.12 -9.29
CA HIS A 96 4.91 4.19 -10.21
C HIS A 96 4.55 3.65 -11.60
N ALA A 97 5.45 3.79 -12.55
CA ALA A 97 5.26 3.27 -13.90
C ALA A 97 4.92 1.77 -13.91
N LEU A 98 3.91 1.40 -14.68
CA LEU A 98 3.65 0.03 -15.05
C LEU A 98 3.89 -0.13 -16.55
N ARG A 99 4.75 -1.06 -16.93
CA ARG A 99 4.94 -1.44 -18.33
C ARG A 99 4.01 -2.59 -18.65
N ALA A 100 3.28 -2.49 -19.75
CA ALA A 100 2.25 -3.45 -20.10
C ALA A 100 2.45 -3.91 -21.56
N TYR A 101 3.06 -5.07 -21.71
CA TYR A 101 3.33 -5.68 -23.02
C TYR A 101 2.34 -6.81 -23.34
N THR A 102 1.70 -7.36 -22.33
CA THR A 102 0.73 -8.45 -22.48
C THR A 102 -0.70 -7.99 -22.17
N PRO A 103 -1.74 -8.68 -22.70
CA PRO A 103 -3.12 -8.35 -22.35
C PRO A 103 -3.42 -8.44 -20.84
N MET A 104 -2.71 -9.30 -20.11
CA MET A 104 -2.86 -9.42 -18.66
C MET A 104 -2.31 -8.19 -17.94
N GLU A 105 -1.14 -7.72 -18.34
CA GLU A 105 -0.52 -6.50 -17.80
C GLU A 105 -1.36 -5.25 -18.14
N GLN A 106 -1.94 -5.18 -19.34
CA GLN A 106 -2.85 -4.10 -19.73
C GLN A 106 -4.10 -4.04 -18.82
N LYS A 107 -4.64 -5.20 -18.40
CA LYS A 107 -5.71 -5.23 -17.40
C LYS A 107 -5.26 -4.67 -16.06
N GLY A 108 -4.02 -4.95 -15.64
CA GLY A 108 -3.41 -4.36 -14.43
C GLY A 108 -3.33 -2.83 -14.51
N VAL A 109 -2.88 -2.29 -15.64
CA VAL A 109 -2.84 -0.83 -15.88
C VAL A 109 -4.24 -0.21 -15.78
N LYS A 110 -5.24 -0.82 -16.44
CA LYS A 110 -6.63 -0.35 -16.35
C LYS A 110 -7.17 -0.39 -14.93
N ALA A 111 -6.91 -1.47 -14.18
CA ALA A 111 -7.31 -1.58 -12.78
C ALA A 111 -6.65 -0.50 -11.91
N ALA A 112 -5.35 -0.26 -12.10
CA ALA A 112 -4.63 0.81 -11.42
C ALA A 112 -5.23 2.19 -11.75
N ALA A 113 -5.42 2.49 -13.02
CA ALA A 113 -5.98 3.77 -13.48
C ALA A 113 -7.39 4.02 -12.95
N SER A 114 -8.27 3.01 -13.00
CA SER A 114 -9.65 3.11 -12.52
C SER A 114 -9.75 3.24 -11.00
N SER A 115 -8.70 2.94 -10.26
CA SER A 115 -8.65 3.08 -8.81
C SER A 115 -8.47 4.53 -8.34
N PHE A 116 -8.11 5.45 -9.21
CA PHE A 116 -7.94 6.86 -8.91
C PHE A 116 -9.20 7.67 -9.16
N ARG A 117 -9.36 8.78 -8.42
CA ARG A 117 -10.35 9.79 -8.77
C ARG A 117 -9.91 10.48 -10.06
N VAL A 118 -10.78 10.44 -11.06
CA VAL A 118 -10.50 10.94 -12.42
C VAL A 118 -10.10 12.41 -12.40
N ASN A 119 -9.01 12.73 -13.11
CA ASN A 119 -8.62 14.08 -13.48
C ASN A 119 -8.92 14.28 -14.98
N PRO A 120 -9.84 15.19 -15.35
CA PRO A 120 -10.19 15.40 -16.76
C PRO A 120 -9.03 15.89 -17.65
N LYS A 121 -7.96 16.39 -17.04
CA LYS A 121 -6.77 16.91 -17.74
C LYS A 121 -5.69 15.84 -17.94
N LEU A 122 -5.89 14.62 -17.45
CA LEU A 122 -4.87 13.59 -17.42
C LEU A 122 -5.45 12.24 -17.84
N ASP A 123 -4.93 11.66 -18.90
CA ASP A 123 -5.20 10.27 -19.27
C ASP A 123 -4.37 9.34 -18.39
N THR A 124 -5.00 8.87 -17.32
CA THR A 124 -4.33 8.07 -16.28
C THR A 124 -3.75 6.77 -16.84
N GLU A 125 -4.46 6.09 -17.76
CA GLU A 125 -3.97 4.82 -18.35
C GLU A 125 -2.70 5.04 -19.17
N THR A 126 -2.70 6.06 -20.02
CA THR A 126 -1.53 6.41 -20.84
C THR A 126 -0.36 6.83 -19.95
N VAL A 127 -0.62 7.75 -19.03
CA VAL A 127 0.45 8.30 -18.16
C VAL A 127 1.12 7.24 -17.31
N ILE A 128 0.40 6.28 -16.73
CA ILE A 128 1.00 5.18 -15.95
C ILE A 128 2.07 4.45 -16.76
N THR A 129 1.86 4.25 -18.06
CA THR A 129 2.81 3.53 -18.92
C THR A 129 4.00 4.38 -19.34
N GLU A 130 3.88 5.71 -19.27
CA GLU A 130 4.89 6.69 -19.74
C GLU A 130 5.73 7.30 -18.62
N LEU A 131 5.36 7.09 -17.34
CA LEU A 131 6.11 7.64 -16.20
C LEU A 131 7.60 7.28 -16.29
N GLY A 132 8.43 8.28 -16.04
CA GLY A 132 9.88 8.14 -15.95
C GLY A 132 10.34 7.70 -14.56
N VAL A 133 11.65 7.59 -14.41
CA VAL A 133 12.27 7.27 -13.12
C VAL A 133 11.99 8.38 -12.11
N GLY A 134 11.49 8.02 -10.94
CA GLY A 134 11.13 8.96 -9.88
C GLY A 134 9.77 9.66 -10.08
N GLU A 135 9.12 9.47 -11.21
CA GLU A 135 7.78 9.97 -11.44
C GLU A 135 6.70 9.03 -10.89
N VAL A 136 5.63 9.62 -10.43
CA VAL A 136 4.48 8.88 -9.88
C VAL A 136 3.16 9.56 -10.24
N LEU A 137 2.09 8.80 -10.23
CA LEU A 137 0.76 9.30 -10.04
C LEU A 137 0.41 9.24 -8.55
N ILE A 138 -0.16 10.30 -8.02
CA ILE A 138 -0.50 10.41 -6.62
C ILE A 138 -1.94 10.90 -6.44
N SER A 139 -2.62 10.33 -5.44
CA SER A 139 -3.88 10.84 -4.90
C SER A 139 -3.82 10.67 -3.39
N THR A 140 -4.10 11.73 -2.66
CA THR A 140 -4.09 11.76 -1.19
C THR A 140 -5.46 12.18 -0.68
N LEU A 141 -5.76 11.87 0.56
CA LEU A 141 -6.95 12.40 1.21
C LEU A 141 -6.77 13.90 1.50
N ASP A 142 -7.80 14.69 1.21
CA ASP A 142 -7.89 16.07 1.67
C ASP A 142 -8.27 16.14 3.16
N GLU A 143 -8.37 17.35 3.70
CA GLU A 143 -8.77 17.60 5.11
C GLU A 143 -10.15 17.02 5.47
N LYS A 144 -11.00 16.78 4.48
CA LYS A 144 -12.34 16.21 4.65
C LYS A 144 -12.35 14.69 4.47
N GLY A 145 -11.18 14.07 4.25
CA GLY A 145 -11.06 12.63 4.00
C GLY A 145 -11.52 12.20 2.60
N VAL A 146 -11.59 13.13 1.66
CA VAL A 146 -11.97 12.84 0.27
C VAL A 146 -10.69 12.69 -0.57
N PRO A 147 -10.56 11.63 -1.40
CA PRO A 147 -9.42 11.49 -2.30
C PRO A 147 -9.34 12.67 -3.28
N THR A 148 -8.17 13.26 -3.40
CA THR A 148 -7.88 14.28 -4.41
C THR A 148 -7.94 13.68 -5.82
N MET A 149 -8.16 14.49 -6.84
CA MET A 149 -7.96 14.05 -8.22
C MET A 149 -6.52 13.59 -8.41
N VAL A 150 -6.33 12.55 -9.21
CA VAL A 150 -4.99 12.04 -9.53
C VAL A 150 -4.15 13.13 -10.18
N ASP A 151 -2.89 13.23 -9.77
CA ASP A 151 -1.93 14.16 -10.35
C ASP A 151 -0.56 13.49 -10.53
N ARG A 152 0.28 14.06 -11.41
CA ARG A 152 1.64 13.59 -11.66
C ARG A 152 2.61 14.34 -10.76
N ALA A 153 3.50 13.62 -10.12
CA ALA A 153 4.47 14.18 -9.19
C ALA A 153 5.83 13.51 -9.32
N PHE A 154 6.84 14.13 -8.71
CA PHE A 154 8.16 13.54 -8.52
C PHE A 154 8.36 13.13 -7.07
N VAL A 155 8.88 11.93 -6.86
CA VAL A 155 9.35 11.49 -5.55
C VAL A 155 10.72 12.11 -5.29
N VAL A 156 10.81 12.92 -4.25
CA VAL A 156 12.09 13.46 -3.79
C VAL A 156 12.88 12.33 -3.13
N PRO A 157 14.08 12.00 -3.64
CA PRO A 157 14.87 10.93 -3.04
C PRO A 157 15.28 11.30 -1.61
N PRO A 158 15.30 10.33 -0.67
CA PRO A 158 15.81 10.58 0.67
C PRO A 158 17.32 10.91 0.62
N ALA A 159 17.78 11.77 1.52
CA ALA A 159 19.19 12.04 1.72
C ALA A 159 19.86 10.85 2.46
N GLY A 160 19.91 9.70 1.80
CA GLY A 160 20.41 8.45 2.34
C GLY A 160 21.54 7.86 1.48
N HIS A 161 22.31 6.99 2.06
CA HIS A 161 23.33 6.20 1.35
C HIS A 161 22.68 4.95 0.76
N ILE A 162 22.93 4.68 -0.53
CA ILE A 162 22.47 3.46 -1.18
C ILE A 162 23.42 2.31 -0.82
N GLY A 163 22.89 1.27 -0.22
CA GLY A 163 23.61 0.05 0.10
C GLY A 163 23.45 -0.38 1.56
N PRO A 164 24.05 -1.49 1.95
CA PRO A 164 24.03 -1.95 3.33
C PRO A 164 24.82 -0.98 4.23
N ILE A 165 24.33 -0.82 5.45
CA ILE A 165 25.09 -0.10 6.50
C ILE A 165 26.41 -0.79 6.74
N THR A 166 27.49 0.02 6.90
CA THR A 166 28.80 -0.51 7.27
C THR A 166 28.81 -0.92 8.75
N PRO A 167 29.71 -1.85 9.16
CA PRO A 167 29.80 -2.27 10.56
C PRO A 167 30.08 -1.13 11.55
N GLU A 168 30.52 0.03 11.05
CA GLU A 168 30.85 1.22 11.84
C GLU A 168 29.67 2.21 11.98
N GLN A 169 28.60 2.00 11.23
CA GLN A 169 27.34 2.75 11.26
C GLN A 169 26.28 2.04 12.11
#